data_03dfbf81394594df7cffdbaba7f1be14
#
_entry.id   03dfbf81394594df7cffdbaba7f1be14
#
_cell.length_a   1.000
_cell.length_b   1.000
_cell.length_c   1.000
_cell.angle_alpha   90.00
_cell.angle_beta   90.00
_cell.angle_gamma   90.00
#
_symmetry.space_group_name_H-M   'P 1'
#
loop_
_entity.id
_entity.type
_entity.pdbx_description
1 polymer ?
#
loop_
_entity_poly.entity_id
_entity_poly.type
_entity_poly.pdbx_seq_one_letter_code
_entity_poly.pdbx_strand_id
1 'polypeptide(L)'
;MMIWLSGPTGAGKTSLARSLQASGYSIVAEDVPEELFSAFISEPTVHCEPLQRHIMQARYDGWNKLSGHPRIAFDRSIDEDIEVFCKMHRRAGLLTTEQFDRLAHYGRSLQAQMPEPDLIVSITADQDVLRRRLQHLGGPALITDNLKEQLSLYTEWLQNRSGEILELDTTRLSERTMAKFFSEISSC
;
A
#
# COMPACT_ATOMS: atom_id res chain seq x y z
N MET A 1 1.67 -19.35 2.13
CA MET A 1 2.59 -18.21 2.29
C MET A 1 1.88 -16.94 1.88
N MET A 2 1.84 -15.96 2.77
CA MET A 2 1.23 -14.66 2.54
C MET A 2 2.27 -13.53 2.66
N ILE A 3 2.37 -12.69 1.64
CA ILE A 3 3.33 -11.57 1.57
C ILE A 3 2.57 -10.25 1.50
N TRP A 4 3.00 -9.26 2.28
CA TRP A 4 2.56 -7.88 2.10
C TRP A 4 3.65 -7.08 1.39
N LEU A 5 3.30 -6.46 0.26
CA LEU A 5 4.16 -5.53 -0.45
C LEU A 5 3.84 -4.12 0.05
N SER A 6 4.73 -3.55 0.79
CA SER A 6 4.56 -2.28 1.48
C SER A 6 5.52 -1.21 0.95
N GLY A 7 5.17 0.04 1.13
CA GLY A 7 6.04 1.16 0.77
C GLY A 7 5.31 2.31 0.07
N PRO A 8 5.97 3.47 -0.08
CA PRO A 8 5.35 4.67 -0.61
C PRO A 8 4.94 4.53 -2.08
N THR A 9 4.08 5.43 -2.53
CA THR A 9 3.68 5.50 -3.93
C THR A 9 4.91 5.79 -4.81
N GLY A 10 5.06 5.06 -5.91
CA GLY A 10 6.24 5.17 -6.80
C GLY A 10 7.44 4.30 -6.38
N ALA A 11 7.39 3.57 -5.26
CA ALA A 11 8.50 2.72 -4.81
C ALA A 11 8.71 1.46 -5.67
N GLY A 12 7.68 0.98 -6.41
CA GLY A 12 7.81 -0.19 -7.30
C GLY A 12 7.00 -1.41 -6.86
N LYS A 13 6.08 -1.30 -5.91
CA LYS A 13 5.23 -2.40 -5.43
C LYS A 13 4.53 -3.17 -6.54
N THR A 14 3.84 -2.46 -7.44
CA THR A 14 3.13 -3.08 -8.56
C THR A 14 4.06 -3.84 -9.52
N SER A 15 5.30 -3.38 -9.67
CA SER A 15 6.32 -4.10 -10.46
C SER A 15 6.71 -5.41 -9.79
N LEU A 16 6.90 -5.39 -8.46
CA LEU A 16 7.16 -6.63 -7.70
C LEU A 16 5.95 -7.55 -7.70
N ALA A 17 4.73 -7.02 -7.52
CA ALA A 17 3.51 -7.82 -7.58
C ALA A 17 3.38 -8.59 -8.90
N ARG A 18 3.68 -7.95 -10.04
CA ARG A 18 3.70 -8.62 -11.36
C ARG A 18 4.76 -9.73 -11.44
N SER A 19 5.94 -9.52 -10.87
CA SER A 19 7.00 -10.54 -10.83
C SER A 19 6.61 -11.73 -9.96
N LEU A 20 6.00 -11.48 -8.80
CA LEU A 20 5.47 -12.53 -7.94
C LEU A 20 4.32 -13.29 -8.63
N GLN A 21 3.46 -12.61 -9.36
CA GLN A 21 2.40 -13.25 -10.14
C GLN A 21 2.97 -14.20 -11.19
N ALA A 22 4.02 -13.78 -11.91
CA ALA A 22 4.74 -14.63 -12.87
C ALA A 22 5.40 -15.84 -12.19
N SER A 23 5.71 -15.75 -10.89
CA SER A 23 6.27 -16.83 -10.05
C SER A 23 5.21 -17.67 -9.31
N GLY A 24 3.93 -17.52 -9.67
CA GLY A 24 2.84 -18.35 -9.17
C GLY A 24 2.15 -17.83 -7.90
N TYR A 25 2.34 -16.58 -7.53
CA TYR A 25 1.53 -15.94 -6.49
C TYR A 25 0.20 -15.43 -7.04
N SER A 26 -0.85 -15.58 -6.26
CA SER A 26 -2.12 -14.87 -6.48
C SER A 26 -2.02 -13.49 -5.85
N ILE A 27 -2.41 -12.44 -6.59
CA ILE A 27 -2.24 -11.06 -6.14
C ILE A 27 -3.58 -10.48 -5.68
N VAL A 28 -3.63 -9.97 -4.46
CA VAL A 28 -4.67 -9.04 -4.02
C VAL A 28 -4.20 -7.64 -4.41
N ALA A 29 -4.71 -7.17 -5.55
CA ALA A 29 -4.37 -5.86 -6.08
C ALA A 29 -5.06 -4.73 -5.30
N GLU A 30 -4.49 -3.54 -5.38
CA GLU A 30 -5.16 -2.33 -4.91
C GLU A 30 -6.33 -2.02 -5.86
N ASP A 31 -7.55 -2.02 -5.33
CA ASP A 31 -8.77 -1.67 -6.07
C ASP A 31 -9.24 -0.27 -5.67
N VAL A 32 -8.99 0.69 -6.54
CA VAL A 32 -9.38 2.09 -6.36
C VAL A 32 -10.22 2.50 -7.57
N PRO A 33 -11.56 2.43 -7.47
CA PRO A 33 -12.44 2.86 -8.56
C PRO A 33 -12.19 4.30 -8.96
N GLU A 34 -12.06 4.56 -10.25
CA GLU A 34 -11.75 5.88 -10.82
C GLU A 34 -12.74 6.95 -10.35
N GLU A 35 -14.01 6.59 -10.27
CA GLU A 35 -15.08 7.50 -9.83
C GLU A 35 -14.89 7.93 -8.37
N LEU A 36 -14.59 6.98 -7.46
CA LEU A 36 -14.33 7.29 -6.05
C LEU A 36 -13.04 8.11 -5.89
N PHE A 37 -12.00 7.78 -6.64
CA PHE A 37 -10.76 8.51 -6.60
C PHE A 37 -10.92 9.95 -7.14
N SER A 38 -11.64 10.12 -8.25
CA SER A 38 -11.94 11.44 -8.82
C SER A 38 -12.78 12.29 -7.87
N ALA A 39 -13.78 11.70 -7.21
CA ALA A 39 -14.57 12.37 -6.18
C ALA A 39 -13.70 12.82 -4.99
N PHE A 40 -12.78 11.94 -4.52
CA PHE A 40 -11.84 12.27 -3.47
C PHE A 40 -10.89 13.42 -3.87
N ILE A 41 -10.40 13.45 -5.09
CA ILE A 41 -9.55 14.55 -5.57
C ILE A 41 -10.34 15.85 -5.65
N SER A 42 -11.61 15.83 -6.04
CA SER A 42 -12.47 17.00 -6.14
C SER A 42 -12.86 17.57 -4.77
N GLU A 43 -13.29 16.71 -3.83
CA GLU A 43 -13.74 17.11 -2.50
C GLU A 43 -13.13 16.19 -1.42
N PRO A 44 -11.82 16.37 -1.09
CA PRO A 44 -11.09 15.41 -0.27
C PRO A 44 -11.69 15.17 1.12
N THR A 45 -12.19 16.21 1.80
CA THR A 45 -12.76 16.10 3.15
C THR A 45 -14.09 15.34 3.18
N VAL A 46 -14.84 15.33 2.05
CA VAL A 46 -16.11 14.63 1.92
C VAL A 46 -15.89 13.16 1.56
N HIS A 47 -14.94 12.90 0.66
CA HIS A 47 -14.79 11.58 0.03
C HIS A 47 -13.64 10.75 0.59
N CYS A 48 -12.82 11.27 1.52
CA CYS A 48 -11.71 10.53 2.12
C CYS A 48 -12.18 9.28 2.88
N GLU A 49 -13.15 9.41 3.80
CA GLU A 49 -13.65 8.29 4.58
C GLU A 49 -14.31 7.21 3.70
N PRO A 50 -15.23 7.53 2.76
CA PRO A 50 -15.76 6.53 1.83
C PRO A 50 -14.72 5.80 1.00
N LEU A 51 -13.72 6.53 0.48
CA LEU A 51 -12.64 5.94 -0.30
C LEU A 51 -11.81 4.96 0.52
N GLN A 52 -11.34 5.37 1.71
CA GLN A 52 -10.53 4.52 2.57
C GLN A 52 -11.30 3.27 3.02
N ARG A 53 -12.58 3.42 3.32
CA ARG A 53 -13.45 2.30 3.66
C ARG A 53 -13.59 1.31 2.51
N HIS A 54 -13.77 1.81 1.27
CA HIS A 54 -13.84 0.98 0.08
C HIS A 54 -12.54 0.19 -0.13
N ILE A 55 -11.38 0.85 -0.05
CA ILE A 55 -10.07 0.22 -0.23
C ILE A 55 -9.88 -0.95 0.75
N MET A 56 -10.14 -0.73 2.04
CA MET A 56 -10.03 -1.78 3.06
C MET A 56 -10.96 -2.97 2.78
N GLN A 57 -12.22 -2.69 2.40
CA GLN A 57 -13.19 -3.75 2.06
C GLN A 57 -12.75 -4.52 0.82
N ALA A 58 -12.31 -3.85 -0.23
CA ALA A 58 -11.86 -4.49 -1.46
C ALA A 58 -10.64 -5.42 -1.22
N ARG A 59 -9.71 -5.02 -0.34
CA ARG A 59 -8.60 -5.90 0.09
C ARG A 59 -9.08 -7.16 0.80
N TYR A 60 -10.01 -7.00 1.73
CA TYR A 60 -10.61 -8.13 2.44
C TYR A 60 -11.34 -9.08 1.48
N ASP A 61 -12.17 -8.52 0.58
CA ASP A 61 -12.91 -9.30 -0.40
C ASP A 61 -11.97 -10.01 -1.39
N GLY A 62 -10.89 -9.33 -1.80
CA GLY A 62 -9.83 -9.90 -2.63
C GLY A 62 -9.14 -11.08 -1.95
N TRP A 63 -8.77 -10.93 -0.66
CA TRP A 63 -8.22 -12.02 0.13
C TRP A 63 -9.23 -13.17 0.27
N ASN A 64 -10.48 -12.88 0.61
CA ASN A 64 -11.50 -13.91 0.83
C ASN A 64 -11.72 -14.78 -0.41
N LYS A 65 -11.67 -14.18 -1.61
CA LYS A 65 -11.73 -14.91 -2.89
C LYS A 65 -10.52 -15.83 -3.09
N LEU A 66 -9.37 -15.49 -2.52
CA LEU A 66 -8.11 -16.19 -2.70
C LEU A 66 -7.69 -17.03 -1.48
N SER A 67 -8.49 -17.08 -0.41
CA SER A 67 -8.14 -17.66 0.89
C SER A 67 -7.74 -19.15 0.86
N GLY A 68 -7.98 -19.87 -0.22
CA GLY A 68 -7.52 -21.26 -0.41
C GLY A 68 -6.21 -21.38 -1.21
N HIS A 69 -5.64 -20.31 -1.71
CA HIS A 69 -4.42 -20.33 -2.50
C HIS A 69 -3.18 -20.49 -1.62
N PRO A 70 -2.19 -21.30 -2.05
CA PRO A 70 -0.98 -21.57 -1.24
C PRO A 70 -0.02 -20.37 -1.16
N ARG A 71 -0.09 -19.45 -2.12
CA ARG A 71 0.78 -18.27 -2.24
C ARG A 71 -0.05 -17.05 -2.60
N ILE A 72 -0.12 -16.08 -1.67
CA ILE A 72 -0.87 -14.83 -1.85
C ILE A 72 0.06 -13.66 -1.58
N ALA A 73 0.05 -12.64 -2.43
CA ALA A 73 0.71 -11.38 -2.16
C ALA A 73 -0.28 -10.23 -2.26
N PHE A 74 -0.18 -9.28 -1.34
CA PHE A 74 -0.98 -8.07 -1.31
C PHE A 74 -0.19 -6.88 -1.86
N ASP A 75 -0.76 -6.12 -2.77
CA ASP A 75 -0.28 -4.77 -3.09
C ASP A 75 -0.85 -3.81 -2.05
N ARG A 76 -0.13 -3.61 -0.95
CA ARG A 76 -0.50 -2.98 0.32
C ARG A 76 -1.38 -3.88 1.22
N SER A 77 -1.52 -3.47 2.49
CA SER A 77 -2.34 -4.16 3.49
C SER A 77 -3.37 -3.24 4.14
N ILE A 78 -4.37 -3.82 4.78
CA ILE A 78 -5.36 -3.06 5.60
C ILE A 78 -4.66 -2.34 6.75
N ASP A 79 -3.66 -2.97 7.36
CA ASP A 79 -2.87 -2.35 8.42
C ASP A 79 -2.14 -1.09 7.93
N GLU A 80 -1.55 -1.14 6.74
CA GLU A 80 -0.92 0.00 6.07
C GLU A 80 -1.95 1.10 5.74
N ASP A 81 -3.16 0.72 5.30
CA ASP A 81 -4.24 1.68 5.04
C ASP A 81 -4.59 2.46 6.33
N ILE A 82 -4.62 1.80 7.49
CA ILE A 82 -4.89 2.44 8.79
C ILE A 82 -3.69 3.27 9.25
N GLU A 83 -2.53 2.63 9.37
CA GLU A 83 -1.38 3.17 10.09
C GLU A 83 -0.60 4.21 9.27
N VAL A 84 -0.71 4.17 7.95
CA VAL A 84 -0.06 5.15 7.08
C VAL A 84 -1.10 6.10 6.46
N PHE A 85 -2.03 5.59 5.65
CA PHE A 85 -2.90 6.45 4.85
C PHE A 85 -3.96 7.17 5.67
N CYS A 86 -4.71 6.48 6.52
CA CYS A 86 -5.71 7.14 7.36
C CYS A 86 -5.08 8.09 8.38
N LYS A 87 -3.92 7.73 8.97
CA LYS A 87 -3.15 8.66 9.82
C LYS A 87 -2.69 9.90 9.06
N MET A 88 -2.15 9.72 7.86
CA MET A 88 -1.73 10.81 7.01
C MET A 88 -2.90 11.76 6.69
N HIS A 89 -4.03 11.20 6.28
CA HIS A 89 -5.23 11.99 5.97
C HIS A 89 -5.78 12.71 7.19
N ARG A 90 -5.75 12.09 8.37
CA ARG A 90 -6.12 12.78 9.62
C ARG A 90 -5.17 13.94 9.93
N ARG A 91 -3.85 13.75 9.82
CA ARG A 91 -2.86 14.81 10.05
C ARG A 91 -3.00 15.95 9.04
N ALA A 92 -3.40 15.65 7.82
CA ALA A 92 -3.69 16.63 6.78
C ALA A 92 -5.08 17.32 6.93
N GLY A 93 -5.88 16.97 7.95
CA GLY A 93 -7.23 17.52 8.18
C GLY A 93 -8.31 17.02 7.22
N LEU A 94 -8.03 15.96 6.46
CA LEU A 94 -8.99 15.33 5.53
C LEU A 94 -9.93 14.34 6.23
N LEU A 95 -9.55 13.87 7.42
CA LEU A 95 -10.37 13.06 8.31
C LEU A 95 -10.45 13.74 9.68
N THR A 96 -11.63 13.77 10.28
CA THR A 96 -11.77 14.10 11.69
C THR A 96 -11.27 12.93 12.56
N THR A 97 -11.08 13.17 13.85
CA THR A 97 -10.69 12.09 14.79
C THR A 97 -11.72 10.97 14.79
N GLU A 98 -13.00 11.32 14.83
CA GLU A 98 -14.10 10.34 14.86
C GLU A 98 -14.18 9.52 13.56
N GLN A 99 -13.91 10.14 12.39
CA GLN A 99 -13.84 9.43 11.11
C GLN A 99 -12.66 8.45 11.08
N PHE A 100 -11.49 8.91 11.54
CA PHE A 100 -10.31 8.05 11.67
C PHE A 100 -10.58 6.85 12.60
N ASP A 101 -11.17 7.09 13.77
CA ASP A 101 -11.47 6.03 14.75
C ASP A 101 -12.44 5.00 14.18
N ARG A 102 -13.48 5.44 13.44
CA ARG A 102 -14.38 4.52 12.73
C ARG A 102 -13.66 3.68 11.67
N LEU A 103 -12.81 4.30 10.87
CA LEU A 103 -12.02 3.59 9.84
C LEU A 103 -11.04 2.60 10.48
N ALA A 104 -10.32 3.01 11.52
CA ALA A 104 -9.39 2.15 12.23
C ALA A 104 -10.08 0.95 12.88
N HIS A 105 -11.23 1.18 13.53
CA HIS A 105 -12.04 0.09 14.08
C HIS A 105 -12.52 -0.87 12.98
N TYR A 106 -13.03 -0.32 11.89
CA TYR A 106 -13.51 -1.10 10.75
C TYR A 106 -12.38 -1.95 10.13
N GLY A 107 -11.26 -1.33 9.78
CA GLY A 107 -10.13 -2.04 9.19
C GLY A 107 -9.57 -3.14 10.09
N ARG A 108 -9.43 -2.87 11.41
CA ARG A 108 -9.00 -3.89 12.39
C ARG A 108 -10.00 -5.04 12.49
N SER A 109 -11.31 -4.79 12.38
CA SER A 109 -12.33 -5.85 12.38
C SER A 109 -12.25 -6.76 11.14
N LEU A 110 -11.86 -6.24 9.99
CA LEU A 110 -11.58 -7.02 8.79
C LEU A 110 -10.28 -7.82 8.95
N GLN A 111 -9.22 -7.17 9.40
CA GLN A 111 -7.91 -7.78 9.55
C GLN A 111 -7.91 -8.91 10.59
N ALA A 112 -8.67 -8.80 11.67
CA ALA A 112 -8.81 -9.85 12.67
C ALA A 112 -9.38 -11.17 12.11
N GLN A 113 -9.95 -11.15 10.91
CA GLN A 113 -10.46 -12.33 10.20
C GLN A 113 -9.43 -12.92 9.22
N MET A 114 -8.28 -12.28 9.09
CA MET A 114 -7.20 -12.66 8.18
C MET A 114 -5.99 -13.16 8.98
N PRO A 115 -5.19 -14.08 8.43
CA PRO A 115 -3.92 -14.43 9.05
C PRO A 115 -2.92 -13.27 8.97
N GLU A 116 -1.94 -13.26 9.89
CA GLU A 116 -0.79 -12.37 9.77
C GLU A 116 0.07 -12.77 8.56
N PRO A 117 0.81 -11.82 7.95
CA PRO A 117 1.71 -12.13 6.84
C PRO A 117 2.90 -12.97 7.32
N ASP A 118 3.34 -13.90 6.48
CA ASP A 118 4.61 -14.62 6.68
C ASP A 118 5.81 -13.70 6.45
N LEU A 119 5.65 -12.69 5.57
CA LEU A 119 6.70 -11.74 5.21
C LEU A 119 6.11 -10.38 4.82
N ILE A 120 6.72 -9.29 5.30
CA ILE A 120 6.48 -7.94 4.79
C ILE A 120 7.68 -7.54 3.93
N VAL A 121 7.44 -7.23 2.66
CA VAL A 121 8.45 -6.66 1.76
C VAL A 121 8.28 -5.16 1.73
N SER A 122 9.13 -4.46 2.48
CA SER A 122 9.16 -2.99 2.53
C SER A 122 10.00 -2.43 1.38
N ILE A 123 9.34 -1.86 0.39
CA ILE A 123 10.02 -1.28 -0.79
C ILE A 123 10.12 0.23 -0.58
N THR A 124 11.34 0.74 -0.62
CA THR A 124 11.63 2.16 -0.42
C THR A 124 12.47 2.75 -1.55
N ALA A 125 12.58 4.06 -1.58
CA ALA A 125 13.53 4.81 -2.40
C ALA A 125 13.69 6.21 -1.81
N ASP A 126 14.78 6.91 -2.18
CA ASP A 126 14.98 8.32 -1.81
C ASP A 126 13.80 9.19 -2.20
N GLN A 127 13.46 10.16 -1.35
CA GLN A 127 12.31 11.05 -1.55
C GLN A 127 12.34 11.75 -2.91
N ASP A 128 13.51 12.19 -3.36
CA ASP A 128 13.64 12.89 -4.66
C ASP A 128 13.44 11.92 -5.84
N VAL A 129 13.83 10.66 -5.68
CA VAL A 129 13.57 9.61 -6.68
C VAL A 129 12.07 9.34 -6.76
N LEU A 130 11.40 9.18 -5.63
CA LEU A 130 9.95 8.96 -5.56
C LEU A 130 9.19 10.14 -6.18
N ARG A 131 9.59 11.39 -5.85
CA ARG A 131 8.97 12.59 -6.41
C ARG A 131 9.08 12.63 -7.94
N ARG A 132 10.26 12.34 -8.50
CA ARG A 132 10.44 12.26 -9.96
C ARG A 132 9.58 11.18 -10.59
N ARG A 133 9.51 9.98 -9.99
CA ARG A 133 8.66 8.88 -10.48
C ARG A 133 7.18 9.27 -10.47
N LEU A 134 6.69 9.90 -9.39
CA LEU A 134 5.30 10.38 -9.30
C LEU A 134 4.97 11.43 -10.34
N GLN A 135 5.89 12.38 -10.57
CA GLN A 135 5.72 13.39 -11.62
C GLN A 135 5.65 12.78 -13.02
N HIS A 136 6.49 11.78 -13.28
CA HIS A 136 6.48 11.05 -14.57
C HIS A 136 5.18 10.27 -14.79
N LEU A 137 4.59 9.73 -13.71
CA LEU A 137 3.31 9.02 -13.75
C LEU A 137 2.10 9.96 -13.84
N GLY A 138 2.28 11.27 -13.78
CA GLY A 138 1.18 12.24 -13.80
C GLY A 138 0.28 12.18 -12.55
N GLY A 139 0.83 11.76 -11.42
CA GLY A 139 0.08 11.65 -10.17
C GLY A 139 -0.44 12.99 -9.66
N PRO A 140 -1.61 13.02 -8.97
CA PRO A 140 -2.15 14.24 -8.38
C PRO A 140 -1.18 14.91 -7.40
N ALA A 141 -1.17 16.25 -7.36
CA ALA A 141 -0.32 17.03 -6.44
C ALA A 141 -0.51 16.60 -4.98
N LEU A 142 -1.73 16.27 -4.58
CA LEU A 142 -2.07 15.76 -3.24
C LEU A 142 -1.19 14.59 -2.79
N ILE A 143 -0.83 13.69 -3.70
CA ILE A 143 0.04 12.54 -3.40
C ILE A 143 1.49 13.00 -3.22
N THR A 144 1.96 13.87 -4.12
CA THR A 144 3.35 14.36 -4.10
C THR A 144 3.62 15.24 -2.88
N ASP A 145 2.67 16.08 -2.50
CA ASP A 145 2.78 17.01 -1.37
C ASP A 145 2.83 16.28 -0.02
N ASN A 146 2.16 15.14 0.08
CA ASN A 146 2.13 14.30 1.29
C ASN A 146 3.26 13.26 1.36
N LEU A 147 4.16 13.20 0.39
CA LEU A 147 5.20 12.16 0.30
C LEU A 147 6.12 12.11 1.54
N LYS A 148 6.52 13.28 2.06
CA LYS A 148 7.38 13.35 3.26
C LYS A 148 6.68 12.76 4.49
N GLU A 149 5.42 13.11 4.68
CA GLU A 149 4.61 12.58 5.78
C GLU A 149 4.39 11.08 5.62
N GLN A 150 4.12 10.63 4.40
CA GLN A 150 3.98 9.21 4.08
C GLN A 150 5.24 8.42 4.46
N LEU A 151 6.43 8.90 4.10
CA LEU A 151 7.70 8.26 4.44
C LEU A 151 7.92 8.17 5.95
N SER A 152 7.60 9.25 6.69
CA SER A 152 7.69 9.27 8.15
C SER A 152 6.78 8.21 8.79
N LEU A 153 5.53 8.11 8.30
CA LEU A 153 4.56 7.14 8.81
C LEU A 153 4.94 5.69 8.49
N TYR A 154 5.55 5.44 7.32
CA TYR A 154 6.11 4.11 7.01
C TYR A 154 7.20 3.72 8.00
N THR A 155 8.12 4.64 8.31
CA THR A 155 9.17 4.39 9.29
C THR A 155 8.58 4.11 10.68
N GLU A 156 7.62 4.94 11.14
CA GLU A 156 6.92 4.76 12.41
C GLU A 156 6.21 3.40 12.47
N TRP A 157 5.48 3.05 11.41
CA TRP A 157 4.70 1.82 11.33
C TRP A 157 5.60 0.58 11.36
N LEU A 158 6.63 0.53 10.52
CA LEU A 158 7.54 -0.61 10.42
C LEU A 158 8.33 -0.85 11.72
N GLN A 159 8.74 0.22 12.42
CA GLN A 159 9.42 0.10 13.72
C GLN A 159 8.54 -0.54 14.81
N ASN A 160 7.22 -0.43 14.68
CA ASN A 160 6.25 -0.97 15.64
C ASN A 160 5.65 -2.32 15.20
N ARG A 161 6.06 -2.86 14.04
CA ARG A 161 5.61 -4.18 13.56
C ARG A 161 6.50 -5.30 14.06
N SER A 162 5.86 -6.40 14.45
CA SER A 162 6.52 -7.70 14.67
C SER A 162 6.42 -8.53 13.38
N GLY A 163 7.32 -9.48 13.21
CA GLY A 163 7.37 -10.39 12.07
C GLY A 163 8.60 -10.19 11.19
N GLU A 164 8.69 -10.96 10.13
CA GLU A 164 9.79 -10.88 9.19
C GLU A 164 9.59 -9.72 8.21
N ILE A 165 10.56 -8.82 8.13
CA ILE A 165 10.55 -7.66 7.24
C ILE A 165 11.79 -7.72 6.34
N LEU A 166 11.57 -7.77 5.04
CA LEU A 166 12.63 -7.63 4.02
C LEU A 166 12.58 -6.21 3.46
N GLU A 167 13.66 -5.46 3.63
CA GLU A 167 13.79 -4.11 3.09
C GLU A 167 14.43 -4.13 1.70
N LEU A 168 13.80 -3.48 0.72
CA LEU A 168 14.28 -3.34 -0.65
C LEU A 168 14.41 -1.86 -1.02
N ASP A 169 15.63 -1.38 -1.15
CA ASP A 169 15.91 -0.03 -1.65
C ASP A 169 15.99 -0.01 -3.19
N THR A 170 15.07 0.73 -3.80
CA THR A 170 14.97 0.88 -5.25
C THR A 170 15.51 2.22 -5.77
N THR A 171 16.22 2.98 -4.94
CA THR A 171 16.74 4.33 -5.27
C THR A 171 17.55 4.33 -6.56
N ARG A 172 18.40 3.34 -6.76
CA ARG A 172 19.31 3.23 -7.92
C ARG A 172 18.75 2.41 -9.08
N LEU A 173 17.53 1.89 -8.95
CA LEU A 173 16.93 1.05 -9.97
C LEU A 173 16.10 1.90 -10.94
N SER A 174 16.35 1.76 -12.24
CA SER A 174 15.43 2.21 -13.30
C SER A 174 14.24 1.25 -13.38
N GLU A 175 13.14 1.64 -14.02
CA GLU A 175 11.98 0.76 -14.21
C GLU A 175 12.36 -0.58 -14.84
N ARG A 176 13.25 -0.55 -15.86
CA ARG A 176 13.74 -1.76 -16.55
C ARG A 176 14.59 -2.65 -15.64
N THR A 177 15.46 -2.06 -14.80
CA THR A 177 16.29 -2.81 -13.87
C THR A 177 15.51 -3.32 -12.68
N MET A 178 14.46 -2.59 -12.25
CA MET A 178 13.52 -3.04 -11.22
C MET A 178 12.81 -4.33 -11.61
N ALA A 179 12.26 -4.40 -12.82
CA ALA A 179 11.58 -5.60 -13.30
C ALA A 179 12.50 -6.82 -13.30
N LYS A 180 13.75 -6.66 -13.73
CA LYS A 180 14.75 -7.74 -13.71
C LYS A 180 15.10 -8.15 -12.27
N PHE A 181 15.38 -7.19 -11.40
CA PHE A 181 15.72 -7.41 -9.99
C PHE A 181 14.60 -8.17 -9.26
N PHE A 182 13.36 -7.76 -9.45
CA PHE A 182 12.21 -8.43 -8.83
C PHE A 182 11.96 -9.83 -9.40
N SER A 183 12.21 -10.05 -10.69
CA SER A 183 12.15 -11.39 -11.30
C SER A 183 13.18 -12.35 -10.68
N GLU A 184 14.38 -11.88 -10.40
CA GLU A 184 15.44 -12.66 -9.76
C GLU A 184 15.07 -13.06 -8.32
N ILE A 185 14.57 -12.10 -7.51
CA ILE A 185 14.15 -12.37 -6.12
C ILE A 185 12.95 -13.32 -6.06
N SER A 186 11.98 -13.17 -6.95
CA SER A 186 10.76 -13.98 -6.94
C SER A 186 10.98 -15.43 -7.39
N SER A 187 12.16 -15.75 -7.91
CA SER A 187 12.53 -17.09 -8.38
C SER A 187 13.26 -17.91 -7.31
N CYS A 188 13.64 -17.29 -6.20
CA CYS A 188 14.25 -17.92 -5.04
C CYS A 188 13.19 -18.38 -4.05
#